data_8a989f7912e3e3a02c6f877debd345c0
#
_entry.id   8a989f7912e3e3a02c6f877debd345c0
#
_cell.length_a   1.000
_cell.length_b   1.000
_cell.length_c   1.000
_cell.angle_alpha   90.00
_cell.angle_beta   90.00
_cell.angle_gamma   90.00
#
_symmetry.space_group_name_H-M   'P 1'
#
loop_
_entity.id
_entity.type
_entity.pdbx_description
1 polymer ?
#
loop_
_entity_poly.entity_id
_entity_poly.type
_entity_poly.pdbx_seq_one_letter_code
_entity_poly.pdbx_strand_id
1 'polypeptide(L)'
;VTHVDADIAAAWEAYKRAGDRPARDELILHYAPLVHIVAARLAAGAPSHVDRADLVSYGVFGLIDAIEKFEPERGHRFETYAMARIRGHIVDELRSFDWVPRSVRAKARAVDEALARLEAELHREPTETELAEAMGLDEEELRRVLAQIALINQVTFDTTLGAALEGEGLTLGDVLVAEDDDAPGHNVEVAELRAALAAAIERLSARERDVVALYYHDGLTLAEIGEVLGVTESRVCQIHGKAVAQLRRRLVAAEREPA
;
A
#
# COMPACT_ATOMS: atom_id res chain seq x y z
N VAL A 1 14.07 15.44 24.01
CA VAL A 1 12.68 15.84 23.74
C VAL A 1 12.75 17.29 23.31
N THR A 2 12.63 17.52 22.02
CA THR A 2 12.81 18.83 21.40
C THR A 2 11.53 19.66 21.54
N HIS A 3 11.65 20.99 21.54
CA HIS A 3 10.55 21.96 21.61
C HIS A 3 9.44 21.67 20.56
N VAL A 4 9.81 21.15 19.40
CA VAL A 4 8.91 20.79 18.29
C VAL A 4 7.92 19.68 18.68
N ASP A 5 8.35 18.68 19.45
CA ASP A 5 7.47 17.58 19.88
C ASP A 5 6.38 18.05 20.87
N ALA A 6 6.69 19.08 21.69
CA ALA A 6 5.74 19.65 22.63
C ALA A 6 4.67 20.52 21.94
N ASP A 7 5.06 21.29 20.92
CA ASP A 7 4.16 22.14 20.14
C ASP A 7 3.16 21.28 19.34
N ILE A 8 3.62 20.19 18.72
CA ILE A 8 2.76 19.26 17.98
C ILE A 8 1.80 18.51 18.91
N ALA A 9 2.25 18.10 20.10
CA ALA A 9 1.35 17.49 21.09
C ALA A 9 0.24 18.46 21.54
N ALA A 10 0.59 19.75 21.72
CA ALA A 10 -0.39 20.79 22.04
C ALA A 10 -1.38 21.04 20.89
N ALA A 11 -0.90 21.01 19.64
CA ALA A 11 -1.76 21.13 18.46
C ALA A 11 -2.75 19.95 18.36
N TRP A 12 -2.31 18.72 18.62
CA TRP A 12 -3.20 17.54 18.68
C TRP A 12 -4.27 17.71 19.75
N GLU A 13 -3.89 18.14 20.95
CA GLU A 13 -4.84 18.35 22.06
C GLU A 13 -5.86 19.44 21.74
N ALA A 14 -5.42 20.57 21.20
CA ALA A 14 -6.29 21.68 20.81
C ALA A 14 -7.27 21.25 19.70
N TYR A 15 -6.79 20.55 18.68
CA TYR A 15 -7.63 20.10 17.59
C TYR A 15 -8.66 19.04 18.03
N LYS A 16 -8.24 18.00 18.75
CA LYS A 16 -9.14 16.91 19.15
C LYS A 16 -10.16 17.32 20.19
N ARG A 17 -9.84 18.28 21.07
CA ARG A 17 -10.76 18.77 22.11
C ARG A 17 -11.74 19.83 21.63
N ALA A 18 -11.28 20.78 20.82
CA ALA A 18 -12.03 21.98 20.47
C ALA A 18 -12.34 22.10 18.96
N GLY A 19 -11.82 21.22 18.12
CA GLY A 19 -11.94 21.35 16.66
C GLY A 19 -11.19 22.58 16.12
N ASP A 20 -10.09 22.97 16.81
CA ASP A 20 -9.34 24.18 16.48
C ASP A 20 -8.73 24.09 15.08
N ARG A 21 -9.22 24.95 14.16
CA ARG A 21 -8.75 24.99 12.77
C ARG A 21 -7.28 25.39 12.62
N PRO A 22 -6.78 26.43 13.30
CA PRO A 22 -5.35 26.75 13.32
C PRO A 22 -4.48 25.57 13.72
N ALA A 23 -4.82 24.85 14.78
CA ALA A 23 -4.10 23.66 15.21
C ALA A 23 -4.12 22.54 14.16
N ARG A 24 -5.27 22.33 13.47
CA ARG A 24 -5.34 21.40 12.36
C ARG A 24 -4.41 21.78 11.21
N ASP A 25 -4.39 23.06 10.85
CA ASP A 25 -3.55 23.54 9.75
C ASP A 25 -2.06 23.40 10.10
N GLU A 26 -1.69 23.58 11.37
CA GLU A 26 -0.34 23.33 11.89
C GLU A 26 0.05 21.84 11.75
N LEU A 27 -0.85 20.92 12.14
CA LEU A 27 -0.64 19.47 11.97
C LEU A 27 -0.48 19.11 10.49
N ILE A 28 -1.30 19.64 9.59
CA ILE A 28 -1.19 19.40 8.16
C ILE A 28 0.18 19.83 7.64
N LEU A 29 0.63 21.03 8.01
CA LEU A 29 1.94 21.56 7.58
C LEU A 29 3.09 20.74 8.14
N HIS A 30 3.01 20.33 9.41
CA HIS A 30 4.03 19.52 10.06
C HIS A 30 4.20 18.14 9.38
N TYR A 31 3.09 17.48 9.05
CA TYR A 31 3.10 16.15 8.45
C TYR A 31 3.09 16.12 6.91
N ALA A 32 3.02 17.28 6.25
CA ALA A 32 3.07 17.38 4.79
C ALA A 32 4.28 16.64 4.13
N PRO A 33 5.48 16.59 4.76
CA PRO A 33 6.59 15.81 4.21
C PRO A 33 6.26 14.32 3.97
N LEU A 34 5.37 13.70 4.77
CA LEU A 34 4.94 12.31 4.58
C LEU A 34 4.25 12.13 3.22
N VAL A 35 3.45 13.11 2.79
CA VAL A 35 2.78 13.09 1.48
C VAL A 35 3.80 13.02 0.36
N HIS A 36 4.86 13.84 0.44
CA HIS A 36 5.93 13.84 -0.57
C HIS A 36 6.69 12.52 -0.63
N ILE A 37 6.92 11.88 0.53
CA ILE A 37 7.58 10.57 0.61
C ILE A 37 6.72 9.51 -0.07
N VAL A 38 5.44 9.42 0.29
CA VAL A 38 4.52 8.41 -0.27
C VAL A 38 4.30 8.64 -1.77
N ALA A 39 4.05 9.89 -2.19
CA ALA A 39 3.88 10.24 -3.59
C ALA A 39 5.13 9.91 -4.43
N ALA A 40 6.34 10.16 -3.90
CA ALA A 40 7.59 9.81 -4.59
C ALA A 40 7.74 8.30 -4.79
N ARG A 41 7.39 7.48 -3.79
CA ARG A 41 7.43 6.02 -3.88
C ARG A 41 6.44 5.47 -4.90
N LEU A 42 5.23 6.02 -4.94
CA LEU A 42 4.20 5.59 -5.88
C LEU A 42 4.44 6.08 -7.31
N ALA A 43 5.14 7.20 -7.49
CA ALA A 43 5.43 7.78 -8.81
C ALA A 43 6.17 6.81 -9.74
N ALA A 44 7.02 5.93 -9.18
CA ALA A 44 7.76 4.92 -9.97
C ALA A 44 6.82 3.93 -10.68
N GLY A 45 5.68 3.60 -10.06
CA GLY A 45 4.67 2.69 -10.61
C GLY A 45 3.49 3.41 -11.27
N ALA A 46 3.41 4.74 -11.16
CA ALA A 46 2.30 5.51 -11.73
C ALA A 46 2.35 5.55 -13.27
N PRO A 47 1.19 5.74 -13.94
CA PRO A 47 1.12 5.93 -15.37
C PRO A 47 1.93 7.15 -15.81
N SER A 48 2.48 7.13 -17.03
CA SER A 48 3.31 8.21 -17.55
C SER A 48 2.58 9.55 -17.75
N HIS A 49 1.27 9.56 -17.76
CA HIS A 49 0.45 10.77 -17.86
C HIS A 49 0.07 11.38 -16.51
N VAL A 50 0.39 10.70 -15.41
CA VAL A 50 0.15 11.17 -14.04
C VAL A 50 1.39 11.90 -13.55
N ASP A 51 1.24 13.21 -13.29
CA ASP A 51 2.33 13.99 -12.71
C ASP A 51 2.49 13.68 -11.22
N ARG A 52 3.72 13.75 -10.74
CA ARG A 52 4.00 13.66 -9.31
C ARG A 52 3.25 14.71 -8.48
N ALA A 53 3.01 15.88 -9.06
CA ALA A 53 2.22 16.94 -8.42
C ALA A 53 0.77 16.50 -8.19
N ASP A 54 0.19 15.71 -9.09
CA ASP A 54 -1.15 15.17 -8.94
C ASP A 54 -1.18 14.16 -7.77
N LEU A 55 -0.19 13.27 -7.68
CA LEU A 55 -0.06 12.33 -6.57
C LEU A 55 0.08 13.03 -5.22
N VAL A 56 0.83 14.14 -5.17
CA VAL A 56 0.93 14.97 -3.96
C VAL A 56 -0.43 15.56 -3.61
N SER A 57 -1.16 16.08 -4.59
CA SER A 57 -2.49 16.67 -4.38
C SER A 57 -3.47 15.63 -3.81
N TYR A 58 -3.50 14.43 -4.37
CA TYR A 58 -4.32 13.32 -3.85
C TYR A 58 -3.89 12.90 -2.44
N GLY A 59 -2.59 12.83 -2.20
CA GLY A 59 -2.05 12.47 -0.89
C GLY A 59 -2.36 13.49 0.22
N VAL A 60 -2.51 14.78 -0.11
CA VAL A 60 -2.91 15.81 0.86
C VAL A 60 -4.30 15.52 1.42
N PHE A 61 -5.26 15.08 0.59
CA PHE A 61 -6.58 14.68 1.07
C PHE A 61 -6.49 13.48 2.01
N GLY A 62 -5.63 12.51 1.69
CA GLY A 62 -5.37 11.37 2.58
C GLY A 62 -4.75 11.77 3.92
N LEU A 63 -3.85 12.76 3.94
CA LEU A 63 -3.30 13.31 5.17
C LEU A 63 -4.36 14.04 6.01
N ILE A 64 -5.22 14.84 5.38
CA ILE A 64 -6.32 15.53 6.07
C ILE A 64 -7.26 14.51 6.70
N ASP A 65 -7.69 13.50 5.95
CA ASP A 65 -8.53 12.40 6.44
C ASP A 65 -7.86 11.66 7.61
N ALA A 66 -6.55 11.41 7.52
CA ALA A 66 -5.78 10.80 8.59
C ALA A 66 -5.79 11.66 9.86
N ILE A 67 -5.56 12.97 9.76
CA ILE A 67 -5.58 13.88 10.91
C ILE A 67 -6.97 13.93 11.56
N GLU A 68 -8.02 13.95 10.75
CA GLU A 68 -9.39 13.99 11.23
C GLU A 68 -9.81 12.71 11.97
N LYS A 69 -9.41 11.56 11.47
CA LYS A 69 -9.82 10.24 12.00
C LYS A 69 -8.86 9.66 13.04
N PHE A 70 -7.64 10.15 13.15
CA PHE A 70 -6.66 9.61 14.09
C PHE A 70 -7.07 9.85 15.54
N GLU A 71 -6.92 8.83 16.37
CA GLU A 71 -7.16 8.86 17.82
C GLU A 71 -5.84 8.68 18.58
N PRO A 72 -5.25 9.77 19.12
CA PRO A 72 -3.95 9.71 19.80
C PRO A 72 -3.91 8.78 21.02
N GLU A 73 -5.08 8.53 21.61
CA GLU A 73 -5.24 7.74 22.85
C GLU A 73 -4.98 6.24 22.64
N ARG A 74 -5.00 5.77 21.37
CA ARG A 74 -4.77 4.36 21.01
C ARG A 74 -3.28 3.94 21.06
N GLY A 75 -2.36 4.86 21.29
CA GLY A 75 -0.93 4.55 21.48
C GLY A 75 -0.15 4.24 20.20
N HIS A 76 -0.77 4.37 19.04
CA HIS A 76 -0.10 4.19 17.74
C HIS A 76 0.64 5.45 17.31
N ARG A 77 1.66 5.28 16.48
CA ARG A 77 2.36 6.41 15.86
C ARG A 77 1.53 6.96 14.72
N PHE A 78 1.27 8.27 14.75
CA PHE A 78 0.51 8.94 13.70
C PHE A 78 1.12 8.74 12.31
N GLU A 79 2.44 8.78 12.20
CA GLU A 79 3.13 8.65 10.92
C GLU A 79 2.81 7.33 10.22
N THR A 80 2.77 6.22 10.97
CA THR A 80 2.42 4.90 10.43
C THR A 80 0.99 4.89 9.90
N TYR A 81 0.05 5.39 10.70
CA TYR A 81 -1.35 5.51 10.31
C TYR A 81 -1.53 6.43 9.09
N ALA A 82 -0.89 7.61 9.10
CA ALA A 82 -0.99 8.58 8.03
C ALA A 82 -0.42 8.05 6.70
N MET A 83 0.72 7.35 6.72
CA MET A 83 1.30 6.80 5.49
C MET A 83 0.36 5.82 4.79
N ALA A 84 -0.33 4.96 5.53
CA ALA A 84 -1.31 4.04 4.97
C ALA A 84 -2.50 4.79 4.34
N ARG A 85 -3.04 5.81 5.04
CA ARG A 85 -4.16 6.63 4.56
C ARG A 85 -3.79 7.46 3.33
N ILE A 86 -2.62 8.13 3.35
CA ILE A 86 -2.11 8.89 2.20
C ILE A 86 -1.99 7.97 0.99
N ARG A 87 -1.41 6.78 1.18
CA ARG A 87 -1.24 5.80 0.12
C ARG A 87 -2.59 5.33 -0.44
N GLY A 88 -3.54 5.01 0.44
CA GLY A 88 -4.89 4.61 0.07
C GLY A 88 -5.57 5.65 -0.82
N HIS A 89 -5.59 6.91 -0.39
CA HIS A 89 -6.18 8.00 -1.18
C HIS A 89 -5.52 8.19 -2.55
N ILE A 90 -4.19 8.14 -2.64
CA ILE A 90 -3.49 8.23 -3.95
C ILE A 90 -3.89 7.07 -4.86
N VAL A 91 -3.95 5.85 -4.32
CA VAL A 91 -4.30 4.64 -5.09
C VAL A 91 -5.76 4.68 -5.55
N ASP A 92 -6.68 5.16 -4.70
CA ASP A 92 -8.09 5.30 -5.04
C ASP A 92 -8.32 6.32 -6.17
N GLU A 93 -7.63 7.45 -6.14
CA GLU A 93 -7.68 8.42 -7.22
C GLU A 93 -7.10 7.85 -8.51
N LEU A 94 -5.95 7.18 -8.44
CA LEU A 94 -5.39 6.48 -9.58
C LEU A 94 -6.38 5.44 -10.15
N ARG A 95 -7.15 4.77 -9.34
CA ARG A 95 -8.17 3.79 -9.73
C ARG A 95 -9.31 4.41 -10.55
N SER A 96 -9.70 5.65 -10.25
CA SER A 96 -10.76 6.36 -10.95
C SER A 96 -10.48 6.58 -12.44
N PHE A 97 -9.21 6.55 -12.85
CA PHE A 97 -8.77 6.79 -14.23
C PHE A 97 -8.79 5.54 -15.14
N ASP A 98 -9.28 4.37 -14.67
CA ASP A 98 -9.34 3.08 -15.43
C ASP A 98 -8.02 2.76 -16.20
N TRP A 99 -6.88 3.02 -15.53
CA TRP A 99 -5.56 3.09 -16.15
C TRP A 99 -4.76 1.79 -16.21
N VAL A 100 -5.33 0.62 -15.82
CA VAL A 100 -4.59 -0.65 -15.90
C VAL A 100 -4.43 -1.09 -17.35
N PRO A 101 -3.37 -0.67 -18.06
CA PRO A 101 -3.20 -1.01 -19.47
C PRO A 101 -3.04 -2.52 -19.63
N ARG A 102 -3.63 -3.07 -20.69
CA ARG A 102 -3.38 -4.48 -21.09
C ARG A 102 -1.86 -4.75 -21.25
N SER A 103 -1.08 -3.73 -21.59
CA SER A 103 0.38 -3.80 -21.71
C SER A 103 1.09 -4.17 -20.40
N VAL A 104 0.60 -3.72 -19.24
CA VAL A 104 1.26 -4.04 -17.95
C VAL A 104 0.98 -5.48 -17.53
N ARG A 105 -0.20 -6.01 -17.83
CA ARG A 105 -0.47 -7.46 -17.65
C ARG A 105 0.40 -8.33 -18.56
N ALA A 106 0.74 -7.85 -19.75
CA ALA A 106 1.67 -8.52 -20.64
C ALA A 106 3.11 -8.46 -20.08
N LYS A 107 3.52 -7.31 -19.54
CA LYS A 107 4.82 -7.15 -18.87
C LYS A 107 4.96 -8.05 -17.64
N ALA A 108 3.91 -8.16 -16.80
CA ALA A 108 3.92 -9.05 -15.65
C ALA A 108 4.18 -10.51 -16.06
N ARG A 109 3.47 -10.98 -17.07
CA ARG A 109 3.70 -12.33 -17.61
C ARG A 109 5.10 -12.51 -18.17
N ALA A 110 5.61 -11.51 -18.90
CA ALA A 110 6.97 -11.56 -19.45
C ALA A 110 8.04 -11.63 -18.35
N VAL A 111 7.84 -10.91 -17.22
CA VAL A 111 8.71 -11.01 -16.03
C VAL A 111 8.67 -12.42 -15.46
N ASP A 112 7.48 -12.97 -15.22
CA ASP A 112 7.31 -14.32 -14.65
C ASP A 112 7.93 -15.40 -15.55
N GLU A 113 7.74 -15.30 -16.87
CA GLU A 113 8.32 -16.23 -17.85
C GLU A 113 9.86 -16.13 -17.91
N ALA A 114 10.40 -14.90 -17.88
CA ALA A 114 11.85 -14.67 -17.89
C ALA A 114 12.49 -15.21 -16.60
N LEU A 115 11.89 -14.97 -15.44
CA LEU A 115 12.35 -15.48 -14.15
C LEU A 115 12.35 -17.01 -14.14
N ALA A 116 11.25 -17.66 -14.53
CA ALA A 116 11.13 -19.12 -14.54
C ALA A 116 12.19 -19.75 -15.48
N ARG A 117 12.43 -19.13 -16.64
CA ARG A 117 13.47 -19.59 -17.58
C ARG A 117 14.86 -19.46 -16.98
N LEU A 118 15.20 -18.29 -16.43
CA LEU A 118 16.52 -18.06 -15.85
C LEU A 118 16.78 -18.94 -14.62
N GLU A 119 15.80 -19.14 -13.75
CA GLU A 119 15.92 -20.06 -12.61
C GLU A 119 16.20 -21.50 -13.07
N ALA A 120 15.55 -21.95 -14.15
CA ALA A 120 15.79 -23.27 -14.71
C ALA A 120 17.18 -23.41 -15.34
N GLU A 121 17.70 -22.37 -15.99
CA GLU A 121 19.02 -22.33 -16.62
C GLU A 121 20.15 -22.20 -15.62
N LEU A 122 20.01 -21.29 -14.65
CA LEU A 122 21.05 -20.92 -13.69
C LEU A 122 21.08 -21.84 -12.46
N HIS A 123 19.98 -22.55 -12.18
CA HIS A 123 19.77 -23.33 -10.95
C HIS A 123 19.94 -22.51 -9.66
N ARG A 124 19.71 -21.22 -9.75
CA ARG A 124 19.67 -20.24 -8.66
C ARG A 124 18.75 -19.10 -9.03
N GLU A 125 18.45 -18.26 -8.05
CA GLU A 125 17.74 -17.00 -8.29
C GLU A 125 18.59 -16.08 -9.20
N PRO A 126 18.02 -15.53 -10.31
CA PRO A 126 18.72 -14.59 -11.17
C PRO A 126 18.92 -13.25 -10.48
N THR A 127 20.00 -12.58 -10.84
CA THR A 127 20.22 -11.17 -10.44
C THR A 127 19.32 -10.24 -11.25
N GLU A 128 19.16 -9.00 -10.78
CA GLU A 128 18.41 -7.96 -11.51
C GLU A 128 19.02 -7.67 -12.87
N THR A 129 20.34 -7.63 -12.96
CA THR A 129 21.07 -7.45 -14.22
C THR A 129 20.76 -8.57 -15.21
N GLU A 130 20.81 -9.84 -14.79
CA GLU A 130 20.48 -10.99 -15.63
C GLU A 130 19.02 -10.97 -16.11
N LEU A 131 18.10 -10.56 -15.25
CA LEU A 131 16.69 -10.42 -15.62
C LEU A 131 16.47 -9.25 -16.59
N ALA A 132 17.11 -8.12 -16.37
CA ALA A 132 17.04 -6.95 -17.25
C ALA A 132 17.56 -7.30 -18.65
N GLU A 133 18.73 -7.93 -18.73
CA GLU A 133 19.30 -8.41 -20.00
C GLU A 133 18.38 -9.40 -20.73
N ALA A 134 17.81 -10.37 -20.00
CA ALA A 134 16.91 -11.36 -20.57
C ALA A 134 15.60 -10.75 -21.12
N MET A 135 15.20 -9.59 -20.59
CA MET A 135 14.03 -8.83 -21.03
C MET A 135 14.37 -7.74 -22.06
N GLY A 136 15.67 -7.51 -22.34
CA GLY A 136 16.13 -6.43 -23.22
C GLY A 136 15.90 -5.03 -22.65
N LEU A 137 15.95 -4.90 -21.32
CA LEU A 137 15.74 -3.66 -20.56
C LEU A 137 17.05 -3.28 -19.85
N ASP A 138 17.18 -2.01 -19.48
CA ASP A 138 18.14 -1.62 -18.46
C ASP A 138 17.57 -1.85 -17.04
N GLU A 139 18.42 -1.81 -16.02
CA GLU A 139 17.99 -2.05 -14.63
C GLU A 139 16.96 -1.03 -14.13
N GLU A 140 17.06 0.23 -14.57
CA GLU A 140 16.12 1.27 -14.18
C GLU A 140 14.74 1.06 -14.83
N GLU A 141 14.74 0.62 -16.09
CA GLU A 141 13.51 0.23 -16.80
C GLU A 141 12.88 -1.00 -16.15
N LEU A 142 13.67 -1.99 -15.75
CA LEU A 142 13.19 -3.17 -15.02
C LEU A 142 12.53 -2.76 -13.69
N ARG A 143 13.19 -1.92 -12.88
CA ARG A 143 12.61 -1.42 -11.61
C ARG A 143 11.28 -0.70 -11.82
N ARG A 144 11.18 0.13 -12.87
CA ARG A 144 9.92 0.78 -13.22
C ARG A 144 8.82 -0.22 -13.58
N VAL A 145 9.16 -1.27 -14.31
CA VAL A 145 8.20 -2.35 -14.65
C VAL A 145 7.74 -3.09 -13.40
N LEU A 146 8.65 -3.45 -12.49
CA LEU A 146 8.32 -4.14 -11.24
C LEU A 146 7.44 -3.27 -10.33
N ALA A 147 7.75 -1.98 -10.21
CA ALA A 147 6.94 -1.02 -9.46
C ALA A 147 5.52 -0.86 -10.07
N GLN A 148 5.40 -0.82 -11.40
CA GLN A 148 4.10 -0.80 -12.08
C GLN A 148 3.29 -2.06 -11.78
N ILE A 149 3.90 -3.23 -11.82
CA ILE A 149 3.25 -4.51 -11.52
C ILE A 149 2.74 -4.53 -10.08
N ALA A 150 3.57 -4.09 -9.12
CA ALA A 150 3.19 -4.05 -7.70
C ALA A 150 2.01 -3.09 -7.46
N LEU A 151 2.05 -1.91 -8.03
CA LEU A 151 0.98 -0.92 -7.90
C LEU A 151 -0.34 -1.43 -8.50
N ILE A 152 -0.29 -2.10 -9.67
CA ILE A 152 -1.48 -2.69 -10.28
C ILE A 152 -2.06 -3.82 -9.45
N ASN A 153 -1.22 -4.67 -8.88
CA ASN A 153 -1.67 -5.71 -7.98
C ASN A 153 -2.40 -5.11 -6.77
N GLN A 154 -1.87 -4.04 -6.21
CA GLN A 154 -2.50 -3.28 -5.13
C GLN A 154 -3.85 -2.70 -5.55
N VAL A 155 -3.89 -1.90 -6.63
CA VAL A 155 -5.14 -1.30 -7.14
C VAL A 155 -6.20 -2.36 -7.42
N THR A 156 -5.80 -3.49 -8.02
CA THR A 156 -6.73 -4.59 -8.32
C THR A 156 -7.27 -5.24 -7.04
N PHE A 157 -6.45 -5.34 -6.00
CA PHE A 157 -6.86 -5.87 -4.70
C PHE A 157 -7.81 -4.92 -3.98
N ASP A 158 -7.44 -3.64 -3.86
CA ASP A 158 -8.25 -2.60 -3.20
C ASP A 158 -9.60 -2.41 -3.93
N THR A 159 -9.63 -2.58 -5.27
CA THR A 159 -10.88 -2.61 -6.04
C THR A 159 -11.79 -3.77 -5.63
N THR A 160 -11.23 -4.95 -5.39
CA THR A 160 -12.00 -6.10 -4.94
C THR A 160 -12.52 -5.88 -3.52
N LEU A 161 -11.71 -5.31 -2.64
CA LEU A 161 -12.07 -4.98 -1.26
C LEU A 161 -13.18 -3.91 -1.22
N GLY A 162 -13.05 -2.83 -1.99
CA GLY A 162 -14.05 -1.77 -2.07
C GLY A 162 -15.37 -2.19 -2.71
N ALA A 163 -15.35 -3.17 -3.62
CA ALA A 163 -16.56 -3.76 -4.19
C ALA A 163 -17.33 -4.60 -3.15
N ALA A 164 -16.61 -5.30 -2.28
CA ALA A 164 -17.18 -6.07 -1.18
C ALA A 164 -17.84 -5.20 -0.09
N LEU A 165 -17.46 -3.93 -0.01
CA LEU A 165 -17.95 -2.97 0.99
C LEU A 165 -18.89 -1.90 0.42
N GLU A 166 -19.49 -2.11 -0.75
CA GLU A 166 -20.40 -1.16 -1.40
C GLU A 166 -19.87 0.28 -1.49
N GLY A 167 -18.53 0.46 -1.58
CA GLY A 167 -17.91 1.76 -1.85
C GLY A 167 -17.36 2.52 -0.64
N GLU A 168 -17.20 1.91 0.51
CA GLU A 168 -16.63 2.59 1.71
C GLU A 168 -15.13 2.91 1.62
N GLY A 169 -14.46 2.69 0.47
CA GLY A 169 -13.08 3.11 0.23
C GLY A 169 -12.03 2.48 1.16
N LEU A 170 -12.31 1.29 1.72
CA LEU A 170 -11.37 0.57 2.59
C LEU A 170 -10.25 -0.05 1.77
N THR A 171 -9.01 0.17 2.17
CA THR A 171 -7.82 -0.38 1.54
C THR A 171 -7.17 -1.46 2.41
N LEU A 172 -6.30 -2.29 1.80
CA LEU A 172 -5.50 -3.26 2.55
C LEU A 172 -4.65 -2.58 3.63
N GLY A 173 -4.15 -1.38 3.35
CA GLY A 173 -3.42 -0.58 4.33
C GLY A 173 -4.27 -0.23 5.55
N ASP A 174 -5.53 0.12 5.34
CA ASP A 174 -6.45 0.45 6.44
C ASP A 174 -6.71 -0.73 7.37
N VAL A 175 -6.83 -1.93 6.81
CA VAL A 175 -7.05 -3.15 7.59
C VAL A 175 -5.82 -3.56 8.38
N LEU A 176 -4.63 -3.41 7.80
CA LEU A 176 -3.37 -3.76 8.47
C LEU A 176 -3.00 -2.80 9.60
N VAL A 177 -3.46 -1.54 9.54
CA VAL A 177 -3.18 -0.52 10.55
C VAL A 177 -4.26 -0.48 11.63
N ALA A 178 -5.48 -0.93 11.33
CA ALA A 178 -6.57 -0.94 12.28
C ALA A 178 -6.48 -2.17 13.19
N GLU A 179 -5.88 -2.02 14.36
CA GLU A 179 -6.08 -2.95 15.48
C GLU A 179 -7.44 -2.64 16.13
N ASP A 180 -8.27 -3.69 16.30
CA ASP A 180 -9.55 -3.75 17.05
C ASP A 180 -10.34 -2.43 17.13
N ASP A 181 -11.04 -2.09 16.07
CA ASP A 181 -12.00 -0.98 16.10
C ASP A 181 -13.37 -1.47 16.57
N ASP A 182 -13.52 -1.64 17.89
CA ASP A 182 -14.80 -1.84 18.58
C ASP A 182 -15.58 -0.52 18.72
N ALA A 183 -15.51 0.40 17.75
CA ALA A 183 -16.37 1.58 17.79
C ALA A 183 -17.82 1.14 17.51
N PRO A 184 -18.75 1.33 18.46
CA PRO A 184 -20.16 1.01 18.26
C PRO A 184 -20.74 1.93 17.20
N GLY A 185 -20.93 1.43 15.99
CA GLY A 185 -21.47 2.16 14.84
C GLY A 185 -20.83 1.82 13.49
N HIS A 186 -19.77 1.04 13.46
CA HIS A 186 -19.27 0.47 12.20
C HIS A 186 -20.20 -0.65 11.72
N ASN A 187 -20.51 -0.62 10.43
CA ASN A 187 -21.31 -1.68 9.79
C ASN A 187 -20.73 -3.06 10.13
N VAL A 188 -21.59 -3.97 10.55
CA VAL A 188 -21.23 -5.38 10.84
C VAL A 188 -20.45 -5.99 9.67
N GLU A 189 -20.82 -5.64 8.45
CA GLU A 189 -20.16 -6.06 7.20
C GLU A 189 -18.67 -5.67 7.12
N VAL A 190 -18.31 -4.46 7.60
CA VAL A 190 -16.91 -4.01 7.65
C VAL A 190 -16.11 -4.82 8.67
N ALA A 191 -16.69 -5.11 9.83
CA ALA A 191 -16.04 -5.92 10.87
C ALA A 191 -15.86 -7.37 10.40
N GLU A 192 -16.86 -7.95 9.75
CA GLU A 192 -16.77 -9.30 9.17
C GLU A 192 -15.69 -9.39 8.08
N LEU A 193 -15.62 -8.41 7.19
CA LEU A 193 -14.61 -8.38 6.15
C LEU A 193 -13.20 -8.19 6.73
N ARG A 194 -13.04 -7.34 7.74
CA ARG A 194 -11.77 -7.18 8.47
C ARG A 194 -11.33 -8.50 9.09
N ALA A 195 -12.24 -9.20 9.76
CA ALA A 195 -11.97 -10.51 10.34
C ALA A 195 -11.59 -11.54 9.27
N ALA A 196 -12.29 -11.56 8.14
CA ALA A 196 -12.00 -12.43 7.01
C ALA A 196 -10.62 -12.13 6.40
N LEU A 197 -10.27 -10.85 6.26
CA LEU A 197 -8.96 -10.44 5.74
C LEU A 197 -7.84 -10.77 6.71
N ALA A 198 -8.01 -10.51 8.01
CA ALA A 198 -7.05 -10.90 9.04
C ALA A 198 -6.80 -12.41 9.02
N ALA A 199 -7.87 -13.22 8.99
CA ALA A 199 -7.77 -14.67 8.87
C ALA A 199 -7.11 -15.12 7.55
N ALA A 200 -7.29 -14.37 6.46
CA ALA A 200 -6.64 -14.64 5.18
C ALA A 200 -5.14 -14.34 5.24
N ILE A 201 -4.74 -13.26 5.93
CA ILE A 201 -3.33 -12.87 6.14
C ILE A 201 -2.62 -13.90 7.03
N GLU A 202 -3.24 -14.39 8.09
CA GLU A 202 -2.68 -15.42 8.94
C GLU A 202 -2.35 -16.73 8.19
N ARG A 203 -3.09 -17.00 7.12
CA ARG A 203 -2.89 -18.18 6.26
C ARG A 203 -1.84 -18.00 5.18
N LEU A 204 -1.26 -16.81 5.02
CA LEU A 204 -0.09 -16.60 4.18
C LEU A 204 1.14 -17.28 4.80
N SER A 205 2.12 -17.64 3.97
CA SER A 205 3.43 -18.05 4.49
C SER A 205 4.08 -16.89 5.25
N ALA A 206 5.01 -17.20 6.17
CA ALA A 206 5.71 -16.17 6.92
C ALA A 206 6.31 -15.10 5.99
N ARG A 207 6.97 -15.53 4.91
CA ARG A 207 7.62 -14.64 3.95
C ARG A 207 6.62 -13.77 3.16
N GLU A 208 5.45 -14.30 2.83
CA GLU A 208 4.38 -13.53 2.19
C GLU A 208 3.80 -12.49 3.15
N ARG A 209 3.63 -12.82 4.43
CA ARG A 209 3.19 -11.88 5.46
C ARG A 209 4.20 -10.75 5.67
N ASP A 210 5.48 -11.09 5.77
CA ASP A 210 6.55 -10.10 5.94
C ASP A 210 6.54 -9.10 4.78
N VAL A 211 6.46 -9.57 3.54
CA VAL A 211 6.40 -8.69 2.37
C VAL A 211 5.16 -7.80 2.39
N VAL A 212 3.98 -8.35 2.73
CA VAL A 212 2.73 -7.58 2.84
C VAL A 212 2.84 -6.51 3.94
N ALA A 213 3.34 -6.88 5.13
CA ALA A 213 3.51 -5.94 6.24
C ALA A 213 4.49 -4.81 5.89
N LEU A 214 5.68 -5.14 5.39
CA LEU A 214 6.69 -4.15 5.01
C LEU A 214 6.20 -3.21 3.90
N TYR A 215 5.43 -3.73 2.93
CA TYR A 215 4.95 -2.93 1.81
C TYR A 215 3.77 -2.03 2.19
N TYR A 216 2.77 -2.56 2.91
CA TYR A 216 1.52 -1.83 3.21
C TYR A 216 1.55 -1.08 4.54
N HIS A 217 2.15 -1.67 5.59
CA HIS A 217 2.21 -1.06 6.91
C HIS A 217 3.43 -0.12 7.03
N ASP A 218 4.64 -0.61 6.70
CA ASP A 218 5.86 0.18 6.83
C ASP A 218 6.12 1.07 5.61
N GLY A 219 5.38 0.88 4.51
CA GLY A 219 5.45 1.69 3.30
C GLY A 219 6.76 1.57 2.53
N LEU A 220 7.49 0.45 2.69
CA LEU A 220 8.75 0.22 1.99
C LEU A 220 8.53 -0.06 0.49
N THR A 221 9.50 0.33 -0.33
CA THR A 221 9.56 -0.05 -1.74
C THR A 221 9.95 -1.51 -1.90
N LEU A 222 9.71 -2.11 -3.08
CA LEU A 222 10.13 -3.49 -3.35
C LEU A 222 11.64 -3.68 -3.20
N ALA A 223 12.44 -2.67 -3.61
CA ALA A 223 13.90 -2.70 -3.47
C ALA A 223 14.32 -2.70 -2.00
N GLU A 224 13.76 -1.78 -1.17
CA GLU A 224 14.04 -1.72 0.28
C GLU A 224 13.62 -3.03 0.99
N ILE A 225 12.50 -3.63 0.59
CA ILE A 225 12.08 -4.94 1.12
C ILE A 225 13.07 -6.04 0.70
N GLY A 226 13.58 -5.98 -0.53
CA GLY A 226 14.60 -6.90 -1.02
C GLY A 226 15.87 -6.85 -0.15
N GLU A 227 16.33 -5.64 0.18
CA GLU A 227 17.47 -5.43 1.08
C GLU A 227 17.19 -6.01 2.48
N VAL A 228 16.02 -5.74 3.06
CA VAL A 228 15.63 -6.26 4.39
C VAL A 228 15.56 -7.78 4.43
N LEU A 229 15.02 -8.40 3.38
CA LEU A 229 14.81 -9.86 3.33
C LEU A 229 15.97 -10.63 2.70
N GLY A 230 17.00 -9.94 2.18
CA GLY A 230 18.16 -10.54 1.50
C GLY A 230 17.80 -11.24 0.20
N VAL A 231 16.88 -10.67 -0.59
CA VAL A 231 16.45 -11.19 -1.90
C VAL A 231 16.40 -10.08 -2.93
N THR A 232 16.25 -10.43 -4.20
CA THR A 232 16.14 -9.47 -5.30
C THR A 232 14.77 -8.75 -5.29
N GLU A 233 14.70 -7.54 -5.84
CA GLU A 233 13.45 -6.78 -6.00
C GLU A 233 12.42 -7.58 -6.82
N SER A 234 12.87 -8.26 -7.87
CA SER A 234 12.03 -9.12 -8.69
C SER A 234 11.40 -10.27 -7.89
N ARG A 235 12.16 -10.84 -6.94
CA ARG A 235 11.64 -11.87 -6.03
C ARG A 235 10.61 -11.31 -5.08
N VAL A 236 10.83 -10.11 -4.54
CA VAL A 236 9.83 -9.42 -3.71
C VAL A 236 8.54 -9.17 -4.51
N CYS A 237 8.67 -8.70 -5.77
CA CYS A 237 7.52 -8.47 -6.66
C CYS A 237 6.70 -9.76 -6.87
N GLN A 238 7.35 -10.91 -7.10
CA GLN A 238 6.68 -12.20 -7.21
C GLN A 238 5.96 -12.61 -5.92
N ILE A 239 6.63 -12.49 -4.77
CA ILE A 239 6.06 -12.84 -3.47
C ILE A 239 4.85 -11.94 -3.19
N HIS A 240 4.96 -10.63 -3.43
CA HIS A 240 3.89 -9.66 -3.30
C HIS A 240 2.70 -10.02 -4.19
N GLY A 241 2.93 -10.24 -5.49
CA GLY A 241 1.87 -10.59 -6.44
C GLY A 241 1.16 -11.89 -6.06
N LYS A 242 1.90 -12.91 -5.61
CA LYS A 242 1.35 -14.18 -5.13
C LYS A 242 0.53 -13.99 -3.86
N ALA A 243 1.01 -13.22 -2.89
CA ALA A 243 0.29 -12.93 -1.64
C ALA A 243 -1.03 -12.23 -1.92
N VAL A 244 -1.00 -11.16 -2.71
CA VAL A 244 -2.20 -10.40 -3.12
C VAL A 244 -3.21 -11.28 -3.86
N ALA A 245 -2.76 -12.13 -4.78
CA ALA A 245 -3.64 -13.07 -5.49
C ALA A 245 -4.27 -14.12 -4.56
N GLN A 246 -3.55 -14.55 -3.52
CA GLN A 246 -4.10 -15.46 -2.51
C GLN A 246 -5.15 -14.77 -1.63
N LEU A 247 -4.86 -13.57 -1.13
CA LEU A 247 -5.79 -12.77 -0.34
C LEU A 247 -7.09 -12.53 -1.11
N ARG A 248 -6.98 -12.08 -2.36
CA ARG A 248 -8.14 -11.85 -3.23
C ARG A 248 -9.02 -13.09 -3.40
N ARG A 249 -8.40 -14.25 -3.68
CA ARG A 249 -9.17 -15.51 -3.86
C ARG A 249 -9.94 -15.90 -2.61
N ARG A 250 -9.36 -15.66 -1.42
CA ARG A 250 -10.00 -16.01 -0.14
C ARG A 250 -11.14 -15.06 0.21
N LEU A 251 -10.99 -13.78 -0.05
CA LEU A 251 -12.07 -12.81 0.15
C LEU A 251 -13.28 -13.12 -0.75
N VAL A 252 -13.04 -13.31 -2.06
CA VAL A 252 -14.12 -13.69 -3.00
C VAL A 252 -14.77 -15.02 -2.64
N ALA A 253 -14.05 -15.96 -2.03
CA ALA A 253 -14.62 -17.22 -1.55
C ALA A 253 -15.49 -17.01 -0.30
N ALA A 254 -15.04 -16.15 0.64
CA ALA A 254 -15.80 -15.83 1.84
C ALA A 254 -17.14 -15.14 1.55
N GLU A 255 -17.20 -14.29 0.52
CA GLU A 255 -18.46 -13.66 0.06
C GLU A 255 -19.47 -14.66 -0.52
N ARG A 256 -19.02 -15.83 -0.98
CA ARG A 256 -19.86 -16.85 -1.62
C ARG A 256 -20.41 -17.90 -0.68
N GLU A 257 -19.93 -17.96 0.54
CA GLU A 257 -20.42 -18.84 1.60
C GLU A 257 -21.17 -18.00 2.63
N PRO A 258 -22.48 -17.67 2.43
CA PRO A 258 -23.28 -17.06 3.48
C PRO A 258 -23.43 -18.08 4.62
N ALA A 259 -23.21 -17.60 5.86
CA ALA A 259 -23.36 -18.40 7.09
C ALA A 259 -24.80 -18.90 7.28
#